data_a8b22352b315eb10e8e8c1a51f89d38c
#
_entry.id   a8b22352b315eb10e8e8c1a51f89d38c
#
_cell.length_a   1.000
_cell.length_b   1.000
_cell.length_c   1.000
_cell.angle_alpha   90.00
_cell.angle_beta   90.00
_cell.angle_gamma   90.00
#
_symmetry.space_group_name_H-M   'P 1'
#
loop_
_entity.id
_entity.type
_entity.pdbx_description
1 polymer ?
#
loop_
_entity_poly.entity_id
_entity_poly.type
_entity_poly.pdbx_seq_one_letter_code
_entity_poly.pdbx_strand_id
1 'polypeptide(L)'
;SQFRTYTPAGLHAYALGTGGSVNAVLEVARNFRLTLTSFYNSGGGRYILGLAPDLTVSTNGSISLVHSMSGIGGFEYQITPASLVYGYYGGVYAMRNYSVVSAGSCLGFGFPGSSSAANRFIQEPIFGYVRTFWKSPSYGALQFITQYSYLVRAPWYVPAGTPENAHTHMVFADLRFVLP
;
A
#
# COMPACT_ATOMS: atom_id res chain seq x y z
N SER A 1 6.74 6.88 16.06
CA SER A 1 8.14 6.37 16.06
C SER A 1 9.11 7.49 16.45
N GLN A 2 10.17 7.15 17.18
CA GLN A 2 11.24 8.08 17.56
C GLN A 2 12.54 7.65 16.85
N PHE A 3 13.24 8.63 16.27
CA PHE A 3 14.48 8.40 15.56
C PHE A 3 15.57 9.29 16.15
N ARG A 4 16.77 8.74 16.31
CA ARG A 4 17.96 9.47 16.78
C ARG A 4 19.15 9.07 15.94
N THR A 5 19.98 10.03 15.56
CA THR A 5 21.29 9.77 14.95
C THR A 5 22.37 10.31 15.84
N TYR A 6 23.52 9.63 15.83
CA TYR A 6 24.74 10.02 16.52
C TYR A 6 25.84 10.09 15.48
N THR A 7 26.50 11.23 15.35
CA THR A 7 27.70 11.34 14.52
C THR A 7 28.94 11.11 15.36
N PRO A 8 30.10 10.74 14.76
CA PRO A 8 31.35 10.61 15.50
C PRO A 8 31.79 11.93 16.19
N ALA A 9 31.32 13.07 15.71
CA ALA A 9 31.56 14.38 16.31
C ALA A 9 30.63 14.71 17.50
N GLY A 10 29.81 13.77 17.93
CA GLY A 10 28.89 13.95 19.07
C GLY A 10 27.61 14.75 18.75
N LEU A 11 27.38 15.12 17.49
CA LEU A 11 26.14 15.79 17.09
C LEU A 11 24.96 14.78 17.13
N HIS A 12 23.85 15.24 17.67
CA HIS A 12 22.63 14.45 17.78
C HIS A 12 21.54 15.09 16.92
N ALA A 13 20.87 14.31 16.10
CA ALA A 13 19.61 14.69 15.47
C ALA A 13 18.47 13.82 16.01
N TYR A 14 17.32 14.42 16.18
CA TYR A 14 16.11 13.78 16.66
C TYR A 14 14.95 14.08 15.74
N ALA A 15 14.12 13.08 15.45
CA ALA A 15 12.88 13.26 14.73
C ALA A 15 11.79 12.37 15.31
N LEU A 16 10.56 12.91 15.36
CA LEU A 16 9.37 12.19 15.81
C LEU A 16 8.48 11.88 14.62
N GLY A 17 8.38 10.60 14.29
CA GLY A 17 7.46 10.11 13.27
C GLY A 17 6.03 10.05 13.82
N THR A 18 5.10 10.58 13.04
CA THR A 18 3.67 10.65 13.36
C THR A 18 2.83 10.09 12.22
N GLY A 19 1.60 9.72 12.50
CA GLY A 19 0.66 9.23 11.49
C GLY A 19 -0.75 9.13 12.04
N GLY A 20 -1.69 8.93 11.14
CA GLY A 20 -3.09 8.72 11.46
C GLY A 20 -3.76 7.79 10.46
N SER A 21 -4.81 7.12 10.90
CA SER A 21 -5.62 6.25 10.06
C SER A 21 -7.10 6.57 10.20
N VAL A 22 -7.83 6.34 9.12
CA VAL A 22 -9.29 6.40 9.10
C VAL A 22 -9.80 5.09 8.51
N ASN A 23 -10.76 4.47 9.20
CA ASN A 23 -11.43 3.27 8.75
C ASN A 23 -12.94 3.50 8.82
N ALA A 24 -13.65 3.18 7.76
CA ALA A 24 -15.08 3.31 7.66
C ALA A 24 -15.68 2.12 6.92
N VAL A 25 -16.80 1.62 7.42
CA VAL A 25 -17.66 0.65 6.73
C VAL A 25 -19.07 1.20 6.80
N LEU A 26 -19.69 1.43 5.65
CA LEU A 26 -21.00 2.06 5.53
C LEU A 26 -21.93 1.14 4.73
N GLU A 27 -23.04 0.78 5.29
CA GLU A 27 -24.14 0.16 4.57
C GLU A 27 -25.05 1.26 4.01
N VAL A 28 -24.81 1.64 2.74
CA VAL A 28 -25.49 2.79 2.09
C VAL A 28 -26.83 2.40 1.48
N ALA A 29 -27.06 1.11 1.24
CA ALA A 29 -28.30 0.55 0.78
C ALA A 29 -28.41 -0.90 1.21
N ARG A 30 -29.60 -1.47 1.13
CA ARG A 30 -29.81 -2.90 1.42
C ARG A 30 -28.86 -3.74 0.56
N ASN A 31 -28.06 -4.59 1.22
CA ASN A 31 -27.09 -5.48 0.59
C ASN A 31 -25.93 -4.77 -0.13
N PHE A 32 -25.75 -3.46 0.04
CA PHE A 32 -24.67 -2.71 -0.56
C PHE A 32 -23.85 -2.00 0.52
N ARG A 33 -22.57 -2.36 0.61
CA ARG A 33 -21.63 -1.88 1.61
C ARG A 33 -20.44 -1.21 0.94
N LEU A 34 -20.06 -0.06 1.47
CA LEU A 34 -18.80 0.62 1.15
C LEU A 34 -17.80 0.41 2.26
N THR A 35 -16.55 0.23 1.88
CA THR A 35 -15.42 0.12 2.81
C THR A 35 -14.35 1.12 2.41
N LEU A 36 -13.80 1.81 3.40
CA LEU A 36 -12.66 2.71 3.24
C LEU A 36 -11.69 2.49 4.39
N THR A 37 -10.43 2.30 4.06
CA THR A 37 -9.31 2.31 4.99
C THR A 37 -8.24 3.21 4.43
N SER A 38 -7.72 4.14 5.21
CA SER A 38 -6.64 5.03 4.82
C SER A 38 -5.66 5.23 5.97
N PHE A 39 -4.39 5.28 5.65
CA PHE A 39 -3.31 5.56 6.58
C PHE A 39 -2.34 6.54 5.95
N TYR A 40 -2.02 7.61 6.67
CA TYR A 40 -0.99 8.58 6.30
C TYR A 40 0.03 8.68 7.43
N ASN A 41 1.30 8.78 7.07
CA ASN A 41 2.37 8.89 8.05
C ASN A 41 3.55 9.73 7.57
N SER A 42 4.31 10.22 8.55
CA SER A 42 5.63 10.80 8.42
C SER A 42 6.58 9.98 9.28
N GLY A 43 7.53 9.29 8.68
CA GLY A 43 8.46 8.41 9.38
C GLY A 43 7.87 7.05 9.78
N GLY A 44 6.94 6.53 9.01
CA GLY A 44 6.29 5.23 9.25
C GLY A 44 6.23 4.34 8.02
N GLY A 45 7.18 4.46 7.11
CA GLY A 45 7.24 3.67 5.88
C GLY A 45 7.24 2.16 6.12
N ARG A 46 7.77 1.69 7.26
CA ARG A 46 7.75 0.30 7.68
C ARG A 46 6.33 -0.26 7.89
N TYR A 47 5.36 0.60 8.18
CA TYR A 47 3.97 0.19 8.41
C TYR A 47 3.17 0.03 7.11
N ILE A 48 3.73 0.41 5.97
CA ILE A 48 3.15 0.17 4.65
C ILE A 48 3.89 -0.96 3.92
N LEU A 49 3.93 -2.15 4.53
CA LEU A 49 4.56 -3.37 4.01
C LEU A 49 6.06 -3.21 3.66
N GLY A 50 6.77 -2.28 4.32
CA GLY A 50 8.19 -2.05 4.06
C GLY A 50 8.51 -1.48 2.67
N LEU A 51 7.53 -0.91 1.97
CA LEU A 51 7.68 -0.38 0.62
C LEU A 51 8.35 1.01 0.56
N ALA A 52 8.56 1.65 1.71
CA ALA A 52 9.26 2.92 1.83
C ALA A 52 10.16 2.93 3.06
N PRO A 53 11.27 3.69 3.05
CA PRO A 53 12.04 3.94 4.25
C PRO A 53 11.25 4.87 5.20
N ASP A 54 11.55 4.81 6.49
CA ASP A 54 10.95 5.73 7.47
C ASP A 54 11.56 7.14 7.34
N LEU A 55 12.85 7.20 7.06
CA LEU A 55 13.63 8.44 7.05
C LEU A 55 14.80 8.35 6.08
N THR A 56 15.37 9.50 5.80
CA THR A 56 16.70 9.66 5.18
C THR A 56 17.60 10.40 6.13
N VAL A 57 18.90 10.14 6.05
CA VAL A 57 19.93 10.82 6.84
C VAL A 57 20.86 11.54 5.89
N SER A 58 21.06 12.84 6.11
CA SER A 58 21.98 13.66 5.33
C SER A 58 23.43 13.45 5.81
N THR A 59 24.40 13.89 5.02
CA THR A 59 25.85 13.78 5.35
C THR A 59 26.24 14.45 6.66
N ASN A 60 25.53 15.49 7.08
CA ASN A 60 25.72 16.15 8.37
C ASN A 60 25.00 15.46 9.54
N GLY A 61 24.38 14.29 9.32
CA GLY A 61 23.66 13.53 10.34
C GLY A 61 22.23 14.00 10.60
N SER A 62 21.71 15.01 9.89
CA SER A 62 20.32 15.45 10.04
C SER A 62 19.34 14.40 9.52
N ILE A 63 18.22 14.23 10.24
CA ILE A 63 17.16 13.31 9.90
C ILE A 63 16.07 14.03 9.13
N SER A 64 15.63 13.46 8.02
CA SER A 64 14.43 13.89 7.29
C SER A 64 13.48 12.72 7.16
N LEU A 65 12.24 12.89 7.62
CA LEU A 65 11.21 11.82 7.61
C LEU A 65 10.61 11.67 6.22
N VAL A 66 10.42 10.44 5.78
CA VAL A 66 9.71 10.13 4.55
C VAL A 66 8.20 10.11 4.84
N HIS A 67 7.46 10.86 4.05
CA HIS A 67 6.00 10.84 4.07
C HIS A 67 5.49 9.71 3.19
N SER A 68 4.54 8.97 3.70
CA SER A 68 3.92 7.89 2.94
C SER A 68 2.46 7.72 3.32
N MET A 69 1.70 7.14 2.40
CA MET A 69 0.29 6.85 2.59
C MET A 69 -0.08 5.52 1.96
N SER A 70 -1.10 4.90 2.52
CA SER A 70 -1.75 3.72 1.96
C SER A 70 -3.25 3.85 2.14
N GLY A 71 -3.99 3.16 1.30
CA GLY A 71 -5.43 3.12 1.44
C GLY A 71 -6.05 2.04 0.57
N ILE A 72 -7.24 1.64 0.96
CA ILE A 72 -8.12 0.78 0.18
C ILE A 72 -9.53 1.31 0.31
N GLY A 73 -10.21 1.45 -0.82
CA GLY A 73 -11.62 1.76 -0.88
C GLY A 73 -12.33 0.78 -1.79
N GLY A 74 -13.58 0.48 -1.49
CA GLY A 74 -14.30 -0.46 -2.33
C GLY A 74 -15.74 -0.66 -1.92
N PHE A 75 -16.38 -1.56 -2.63
CA PHE A 75 -17.76 -1.92 -2.39
C PHE A 75 -17.95 -3.44 -2.38
N GLU A 76 -19.00 -3.86 -1.69
CA GLU A 76 -19.54 -5.21 -1.72
C GLU A 76 -21.03 -5.14 -1.97
N TYR A 77 -21.51 -5.93 -2.91
CA TYR A 77 -22.93 -5.99 -3.24
C TYR A 77 -23.42 -7.44 -3.24
N GLN A 78 -24.30 -7.73 -2.31
CA GLN A 78 -24.97 -9.03 -2.20
C GLN A 78 -26.13 -9.10 -3.18
N ILE A 79 -25.89 -9.62 -4.38
CA ILE A 79 -26.90 -9.72 -5.46
C ILE A 79 -28.02 -10.67 -5.06
N THR A 80 -27.66 -11.83 -4.50
CA THR A 80 -28.57 -12.83 -3.94
C THR A 80 -28.01 -13.41 -2.66
N PRO A 81 -28.77 -14.12 -1.82
CA PRO A 81 -28.22 -14.78 -0.63
C PRO A 81 -27.02 -15.70 -0.88
N ALA A 82 -26.84 -16.12 -2.14
CA ALA A 82 -25.77 -17.02 -2.55
C ALA A 82 -24.70 -16.36 -3.45
N SER A 83 -24.85 -15.07 -3.79
CA SER A 83 -23.98 -14.41 -4.79
C SER A 83 -23.59 -13.01 -4.34
N LEU A 84 -22.29 -12.77 -4.20
CA LEU A 84 -21.68 -11.49 -3.85
C LEU A 84 -20.74 -11.05 -4.98
N VAL A 85 -20.82 -9.79 -5.37
CA VAL A 85 -19.77 -9.11 -6.16
C VAL A 85 -19.09 -8.08 -5.29
N TYR A 86 -17.80 -7.87 -5.54
CA TYR A 86 -17.04 -6.83 -4.87
C TYR A 86 -16.04 -6.18 -5.82
N GLY A 87 -15.74 -4.93 -5.53
CA GLY A 87 -14.68 -4.20 -6.19
C GLY A 87 -13.90 -3.40 -5.17
N TYR A 88 -12.58 -3.48 -5.24
CA TYR A 88 -11.68 -2.71 -4.40
C TYR A 88 -10.64 -2.00 -5.24
N TYR A 89 -10.24 -0.85 -4.79
CA TYR A 89 -9.05 -0.16 -5.27
C TYR A 89 -8.16 0.15 -4.07
N GLY A 90 -6.96 -0.39 -4.10
CA GLY A 90 -5.97 -0.18 -3.07
C GLY A 90 -4.67 0.37 -3.62
N GLY A 91 -3.90 1.00 -2.75
CA GLY A 91 -2.58 1.47 -3.14
C GLY A 91 -1.76 2.02 -2.01
N VAL A 92 -0.48 2.15 -2.30
CA VAL A 92 0.51 2.79 -1.44
C VAL A 92 1.25 3.85 -2.24
N TYR A 93 1.61 4.95 -1.58
CA TYR A 93 2.40 6.02 -2.14
C TYR A 93 3.47 6.44 -1.15
N ALA A 94 4.71 6.60 -1.61
CA ALA A 94 5.81 7.11 -0.82
C ALA A 94 6.39 8.36 -1.48
N MET A 95 6.47 9.46 -0.74
CA MET A 95 7.08 10.70 -1.24
C MET A 95 8.59 10.53 -1.34
N ARG A 96 9.18 11.12 -2.37
CA ARG A 96 10.63 11.23 -2.46
C ARG A 96 11.17 12.12 -1.34
N ASN A 97 12.32 11.75 -0.82
CA ASN A 97 13.01 12.52 0.21
C ASN A 97 14.51 12.34 0.03
N TYR A 98 15.20 13.36 -0.46
CA TYR A 98 16.63 13.30 -0.72
C TYR A 98 17.29 14.68 -0.58
N SER A 99 18.58 14.68 -0.37
CA SER A 99 19.44 15.87 -0.35
C SER A 99 20.48 15.78 -1.47
N VAL A 100 20.82 16.93 -2.04
CA VAL A 100 21.96 17.06 -2.96
C VAL A 100 23.21 17.27 -2.12
N VAL A 101 24.17 16.37 -2.27
CA VAL A 101 25.44 16.40 -1.50
C VAL A 101 26.51 17.18 -2.26
N SER A 102 26.59 16.97 -3.58
CA SER A 102 27.47 17.67 -4.50
C SER A 102 26.90 17.65 -5.91
N ALA A 103 27.53 18.34 -6.85
CA ALA A 103 27.10 18.32 -8.25
C ALA A 103 27.04 16.86 -8.75
N GLY A 104 25.83 16.39 -9.07
CA GLY A 104 25.56 15.03 -9.57
C GLY A 104 25.49 13.94 -8.50
N SER A 105 25.63 14.25 -7.21
CA SER A 105 25.52 13.28 -6.11
C SER A 105 24.35 13.61 -5.20
N CYS A 106 23.42 12.65 -5.06
CA CYS A 106 22.26 12.73 -4.17
C CYS A 106 22.28 11.60 -3.16
N LEU A 107 21.75 11.86 -1.96
CA LEU A 107 21.59 10.88 -0.89
C LEU A 107 20.15 10.89 -0.41
N GLY A 108 19.51 9.70 -0.31
CA GLY A 108 18.16 9.57 0.19
C GLY A 108 17.30 8.63 -0.65
N PHE A 109 16.01 8.92 -0.71
CA PHE A 109 14.99 8.08 -1.34
C PHE A 109 14.36 8.78 -2.55
N GLY A 110 14.35 8.08 -3.70
CA GLY A 110 13.64 8.53 -4.90
C GLY A 110 14.28 9.70 -5.65
N PHE A 111 15.61 9.89 -5.55
CA PHE A 111 16.35 10.91 -6.30
C PHE A 111 16.58 10.48 -7.77
N PRO A 112 16.85 11.42 -8.68
CA PRO A 112 17.24 11.10 -10.06
C PRO A 112 18.48 10.20 -10.10
N GLY A 113 18.38 9.04 -10.72
CA GLY A 113 19.44 8.02 -10.73
C GLY A 113 19.37 7.01 -9.58
N SER A 114 18.37 7.10 -8.70
CA SER A 114 18.17 6.10 -7.64
C SER A 114 17.77 4.74 -8.20
N SER A 115 17.88 3.71 -7.36
CA SER A 115 17.42 2.37 -7.70
C SER A 115 15.92 2.35 -8.05
N SER A 116 15.53 1.52 -9.01
CA SER A 116 14.14 1.23 -9.33
C SER A 116 13.37 0.56 -8.17
N ALA A 117 14.05 0.18 -7.08
CA ALA A 117 13.41 -0.25 -5.84
C ALA A 117 12.78 0.90 -5.05
N ALA A 118 13.12 2.16 -5.33
CA ALA A 118 12.49 3.33 -4.73
C ALA A 118 11.10 3.56 -5.35
N ASN A 119 10.10 2.87 -4.82
CA ASN A 119 8.73 2.95 -5.31
C ASN A 119 8.12 4.33 -5.03
N ARG A 120 7.50 4.92 -6.06
CA ARG A 120 6.62 6.08 -5.96
C ARG A 120 5.23 5.63 -5.52
N PHE A 121 4.66 4.67 -6.26
CA PHE A 121 3.39 4.05 -5.91
C PHE A 121 3.32 2.58 -6.36
N ILE A 122 2.48 1.85 -5.66
CA ILE A 122 1.94 0.56 -6.08
C ILE A 122 0.43 0.65 -5.88
N GLN A 123 -0.33 0.26 -6.89
CA GLN A 123 -1.79 0.33 -6.85
C GLN A 123 -2.41 -0.89 -7.54
N GLU A 124 -3.59 -1.28 -7.08
CA GLU A 124 -4.27 -2.48 -7.53
C GLU A 124 -5.79 -2.31 -7.49
N PRO A 125 -6.47 -2.13 -8.64
CA PRO A 125 -7.89 -2.41 -8.76
C PRO A 125 -8.15 -3.92 -8.76
N ILE A 126 -9.19 -4.30 -8.03
CA ILE A 126 -9.62 -5.68 -7.82
C ILE A 126 -11.11 -5.76 -8.06
N PHE A 127 -11.53 -6.78 -8.82
CA PHE A 127 -12.93 -7.15 -8.98
C PHE A 127 -13.10 -8.63 -8.72
N GLY A 128 -14.11 -9.00 -7.97
CA GLY A 128 -14.33 -10.39 -7.63
C GLY A 128 -15.80 -10.75 -7.47
N TYR A 129 -16.02 -12.05 -7.50
CA TYR A 129 -17.32 -12.69 -7.36
C TYR A 129 -17.20 -13.89 -6.43
N VAL A 130 -18.13 -14.00 -5.49
CA VAL A 130 -18.27 -15.14 -4.59
C VAL A 130 -19.60 -15.84 -4.85
N ARG A 131 -19.55 -17.13 -5.10
CA ARG A 131 -20.73 -18.00 -5.19
C ARG A 131 -20.74 -18.97 -4.03
N THR A 132 -21.77 -18.93 -3.22
CA THR A 132 -22.04 -19.95 -2.20
C THR A 132 -22.90 -21.05 -2.83
N PHE A 133 -22.33 -22.22 -3.00
CA PHE A 133 -23.05 -23.37 -3.55
C PHE A 133 -23.95 -23.99 -2.52
N TRP A 134 -23.51 -23.99 -1.29
CA TRP A 134 -24.15 -24.65 -0.19
C TRP A 134 -23.82 -23.99 1.14
N LYS A 135 -24.78 -23.91 2.04
CA LYS A 135 -24.62 -23.38 3.39
C LYS A 135 -25.53 -24.14 4.36
N SER A 136 -24.94 -24.57 5.48
CA SER A 136 -25.65 -25.24 6.56
C SER A 136 -25.15 -24.71 7.91
N PRO A 137 -26.02 -24.43 8.88
CA PRO A 137 -25.59 -24.01 10.22
C PRO A 137 -24.73 -25.06 10.93
N SER A 138 -24.94 -26.36 10.65
CA SER A 138 -24.20 -27.44 11.32
C SER A 138 -22.91 -27.85 10.63
N TYR A 139 -22.79 -27.60 9.32
CA TYR A 139 -21.69 -28.11 8.51
C TYR A 139 -20.88 -27.01 7.82
N GLY A 140 -21.32 -25.75 7.91
CA GLY A 140 -20.61 -24.62 7.31
C GLY A 140 -21.08 -24.27 5.90
N ALA A 141 -20.19 -23.78 5.05
CA ALA A 141 -20.53 -23.37 3.69
C ALA A 141 -19.40 -23.70 2.69
N LEU A 142 -19.81 -24.07 1.47
CA LEU A 142 -18.90 -24.23 0.34
C LEU A 142 -19.07 -23.05 -0.61
N GLN A 143 -17.96 -22.36 -0.89
CA GLN A 143 -17.92 -21.16 -1.72
C GLN A 143 -16.90 -21.31 -2.83
N PHE A 144 -17.25 -20.79 -4.00
CA PHE A 144 -16.32 -20.54 -5.09
C PHE A 144 -16.06 -19.04 -5.18
N ILE A 145 -14.79 -18.66 -5.25
CA ILE A 145 -14.35 -17.27 -5.38
C ILE A 145 -13.57 -17.14 -6.67
N THR A 146 -13.91 -16.15 -7.47
CA THR A 146 -13.06 -15.74 -8.59
C THR A 146 -12.77 -14.26 -8.47
N GLN A 147 -11.53 -13.89 -8.82
CA GLN A 147 -11.04 -12.53 -8.71
C GLN A 147 -10.11 -12.20 -9.86
N TYR A 148 -10.27 -11.01 -10.38
CA TYR A 148 -9.31 -10.38 -11.29
C TYR A 148 -8.70 -9.18 -10.60
N SER A 149 -7.39 -9.01 -10.75
CA SER A 149 -6.69 -7.81 -10.32
C SER A 149 -5.68 -7.33 -11.35
N TYR A 150 -5.43 -6.03 -11.33
CA TYR A 150 -4.47 -5.35 -12.18
C TYR A 150 -3.51 -4.55 -11.31
N LEU A 151 -2.32 -5.09 -11.08
CA LEU A 151 -1.30 -4.45 -10.28
C LEU A 151 -0.43 -3.55 -11.14
N VAL A 152 -0.22 -2.31 -10.68
CA VAL A 152 0.69 -1.33 -11.31
C VAL A 152 1.71 -0.87 -10.27
N ARG A 153 2.98 -0.88 -10.65
CA ARG A 153 4.09 -0.37 -9.85
C ARG A 153 4.85 0.68 -10.66
N ALA A 154 5.10 1.84 -10.07
CA ALA A 154 5.96 2.88 -10.64
C ALA A 154 7.02 3.31 -9.64
N PRO A 155 8.30 3.23 -9.95
CA PRO A 155 9.37 3.81 -9.16
C PRO A 155 9.46 5.33 -9.36
N TRP A 156 10.24 6.01 -8.52
CA TRP A 156 10.54 7.43 -8.68
C TRP A 156 11.46 7.72 -9.86
N TYR A 157 12.31 6.77 -10.19
CA TYR A 157 13.27 6.89 -11.29
C TYR A 157 13.36 5.60 -12.06
N VAL A 158 13.44 5.75 -13.37
CA VAL A 158 13.79 4.69 -14.31
C VAL A 158 14.82 5.23 -15.30
N PRO A 159 15.76 4.41 -15.78
CA PRO A 159 16.69 4.81 -16.84
C PRO A 159 15.95 5.21 -18.12
N ALA A 160 16.53 6.14 -18.86
CA ALA A 160 16.00 6.56 -20.16
C ALA A 160 15.83 5.35 -21.10
N GLY A 161 14.69 5.30 -21.79
CA GLY A 161 14.35 4.20 -22.70
C GLY A 161 13.73 2.96 -22.04
N THR A 162 13.55 2.96 -20.71
CA THR A 162 12.82 1.89 -20.00
C THR A 162 11.40 2.32 -19.66
N PRO A 163 10.45 1.37 -19.55
CA PRO A 163 9.06 1.68 -19.15
C PRO A 163 9.01 2.38 -17.80
N GLU A 164 8.20 3.44 -17.68
CA GLU A 164 8.03 4.20 -16.44
C GLU A 164 7.28 3.44 -15.34
N ASN A 165 6.55 2.38 -15.71
CA ASN A 165 5.85 1.52 -14.81
C ASN A 165 5.92 0.07 -15.25
N ALA A 166 5.73 -0.82 -14.30
CA ALA A 166 5.50 -2.24 -14.53
C ALA A 166 4.07 -2.59 -14.09
N HIS A 167 3.45 -3.50 -14.81
CA HIS A 167 2.10 -3.95 -14.49
C HIS A 167 1.96 -5.47 -14.69
N THR A 168 0.98 -6.03 -14.00
CA THR A 168 0.62 -7.43 -14.16
C THR A 168 -0.88 -7.62 -14.00
N HIS A 169 -1.40 -8.57 -14.77
CA HIS A 169 -2.78 -9.05 -14.66
C HIS A 169 -2.78 -10.35 -13.87
N MET A 170 -3.66 -10.49 -12.91
CA MET A 170 -3.79 -11.69 -12.10
C MET A 170 -5.25 -12.15 -12.08
N VAL A 171 -5.44 -13.45 -12.24
CA VAL A 171 -6.74 -14.11 -12.10
C VAL A 171 -6.59 -15.18 -11.04
N PHE A 172 -7.47 -15.15 -10.07
CA PHE A 172 -7.54 -16.14 -9.00
C PHE A 172 -8.86 -16.88 -9.06
N ALA A 173 -8.80 -18.17 -8.77
CA ALA A 173 -9.96 -19.03 -8.51
C ALA A 173 -9.67 -19.83 -7.25
N ASP A 174 -10.60 -19.84 -6.33
CA ASP A 174 -10.50 -20.52 -5.05
C ASP A 174 -11.80 -21.24 -4.71
N LEU A 175 -11.67 -22.43 -4.13
CA LEU A 175 -12.75 -23.19 -3.55
C LEU A 175 -12.57 -23.22 -2.04
N ARG A 176 -13.41 -22.47 -1.33
CA ARG A 176 -13.30 -22.28 0.12
C ARG A 176 -14.42 -22.99 0.86
N PHE A 177 -14.01 -23.77 1.85
CA PHE A 177 -14.93 -24.30 2.85
C PHE A 177 -14.85 -23.43 4.11
N VAL A 178 -16.00 -22.90 4.54
CA VAL A 178 -16.12 -22.08 5.74
C VAL A 178 -16.75 -22.96 6.81
N LEU A 179 -16.05 -23.14 7.92
CA LEU A 179 -16.56 -23.90 9.08
C LEU A 179 -17.78 -23.21 9.71
N PRO A 180 -18.68 -23.97 10.37
CA PRO A 180 -19.82 -23.41 11.07
C PRO A 180 -19.47 -22.51 12.23
#